data_4eec77fc6d922eafbee9492142376001
#
_entry.id   4eec77fc6d922eafbee9492142376001
#
_cell.length_a   1.000
_cell.length_b   1.000
_cell.length_c   1.000
_cell.angle_alpha   90.00
_cell.angle_beta   90.00
_cell.angle_gamma   90.00
#
_symmetry.space_group_name_H-M   'P 1'
#
loop_
_entity.id
_entity.type
_entity.pdbx_description
1 polymer ?
#
loop_
_entity_poly.entity_id
_entity_poly.type
_entity_poly.pdbx_seq_one_letter_code
_entity_poly.pdbx_strand_id
1 'polypeptide(L)'
;MSGEPTTGNHIEITETLLRLYVFLAQELDRCLNEASRQTFPEHELQAHLSSTRAKMMEILSVNRVVKSKVEQECVRVLSLSAACLKGADGKTATMETVKAERAVLKNKTMALSDLLAVFRAA
;
A
#
# COMPACT_ATOMS: atom_id res chain seq x y z
N MET A 1 -16.59 -25.63 18.23
CA MET A 1 -16.38 -24.90 17.95
C MET A 1 -16.19 -24.11 17.76
N SER A 2 -16.16 -23.90 17.56
CA SER A 2 -15.89 -23.14 17.39
C SER A 2 -16.12 -22.11 17.27
N GLY A 3 -16.75 -21.73 17.44
CA GLY A 3 -17.08 -20.47 17.36
C GLY A 3 -15.99 -19.59 17.46
N GLU A 4 -15.08 -19.61 16.90
CA GLU A 4 -14.08 -18.90 17.08
C GLU A 4 -14.27 -17.61 17.40
N PRO A 5 -13.57 -17.02 18.10
CA PRO A 5 -13.62 -15.72 18.46
C PRO A 5 -13.23 -14.93 17.36
N THR A 6 -14.09 -14.39 16.82
CA THR A 6 -13.91 -13.55 15.75
C THR A 6 -13.15 -12.30 16.11
N THR A 7 -13.13 -11.86 17.35
CA THR A 7 -12.37 -10.68 17.75
C THR A 7 -10.89 -10.83 17.45
N GLY A 8 -10.30 -11.98 17.74
CA GLY A 8 -8.89 -12.22 17.44
C GLY A 8 -8.59 -12.16 15.96
N ASN A 9 -9.47 -12.76 15.14
CA ASN A 9 -9.33 -12.71 13.69
C ASN A 9 -9.47 -11.29 13.16
N HIS A 10 -10.41 -10.53 13.71
CA HIS A 10 -10.60 -9.15 13.30
C HIS A 10 -9.38 -8.28 13.62
N ILE A 11 -8.76 -8.50 14.77
CA ILE A 11 -7.54 -7.79 15.14
C ILE A 11 -6.42 -8.13 14.15
N GLU A 12 -6.21 -9.39 13.87
CA GLU A 12 -5.16 -9.82 12.95
C GLU A 12 -5.36 -9.26 11.56
N ILE A 13 -6.58 -9.36 11.04
CA ILE A 13 -6.92 -8.84 9.72
C ILE A 13 -6.70 -7.32 9.69
N THR A 14 -7.19 -6.62 10.71
CA THR A 14 -7.06 -5.16 10.78
C THR A 14 -5.60 -4.74 10.88
N GLU A 15 -4.80 -5.42 11.68
CA GLU A 15 -3.38 -5.14 11.80
C GLU A 15 -2.64 -5.35 10.46
N THR A 16 -2.98 -6.43 9.76
CA THR A 16 -2.34 -6.72 8.48
C THR A 16 -2.72 -5.66 7.44
N LEU A 17 -4.00 -5.29 7.39
CA LEU A 17 -4.45 -4.22 6.49
C LEU A 17 -3.77 -2.90 6.82
N LEU A 18 -3.67 -2.56 8.10
CA LEU A 18 -3.03 -1.34 8.54
C LEU A 18 -1.57 -1.29 8.08
N ARG A 19 -0.83 -2.38 8.31
CA ARG A 19 0.57 -2.46 7.88
C ARG A 19 0.70 -2.31 6.38
N LEU A 20 -0.19 -2.95 5.63
CA LEU A 20 -0.15 -2.85 4.18
C LEU A 20 -0.44 -1.42 3.72
N TYR A 21 -1.50 -0.80 4.23
CA TYR A 21 -1.84 0.55 3.78
C TYR A 21 -0.80 1.59 4.18
N VAL A 22 -0.18 1.44 5.35
CA VAL A 22 0.95 2.29 5.75
C VAL A 22 2.08 2.14 4.73
N PHE A 23 2.41 0.90 4.38
CA PHE A 23 3.47 0.64 3.41
C PHE A 23 3.14 1.24 2.05
N LEU A 24 1.90 1.05 1.56
CA LEU A 24 1.50 1.59 0.26
C LEU A 24 1.55 3.12 0.24
N ALA A 25 1.09 3.76 1.31
CA ALA A 25 1.14 5.22 1.39
C ALA A 25 2.57 5.73 1.43
N GLN A 26 3.46 5.04 2.14
CA GLN A 26 4.88 5.39 2.18
C GLN A 26 5.54 5.22 0.82
N GLU A 27 5.15 4.19 0.09
CA GLU A 27 5.67 3.96 -1.25
C GLU A 27 5.29 5.11 -2.17
N LEU A 28 4.04 5.56 -2.12
CA LEU A 28 3.60 6.68 -2.94
C LEU A 28 4.28 8.00 -2.52
N ASP A 29 4.49 8.22 -1.22
CA ASP A 29 5.26 9.38 -0.75
C ASP A 29 6.67 9.37 -1.34
N ARG A 30 7.30 8.21 -1.34
CA ARG A 30 8.65 8.09 -1.88
C ARG A 30 8.68 8.34 -3.38
N CYS A 31 7.71 7.80 -4.10
CA CYS A 31 7.62 8.01 -5.55
C CYS A 31 7.47 9.50 -5.88
N LEU A 32 6.66 10.22 -5.12
CA LEU A 32 6.49 11.65 -5.34
C LEU A 32 7.79 12.41 -5.10
N ASN A 33 8.52 12.05 -4.05
CA ASN A 33 9.80 12.67 -3.77
C ASN A 33 10.84 12.40 -4.85
N GLU A 34 10.99 11.14 -5.26
CA GLU A 34 11.98 10.77 -6.25
C GLU A 34 11.64 11.32 -7.62
N ALA A 35 10.36 11.31 -7.98
CA ALA A 35 9.92 11.79 -9.29
C ALA A 35 10.18 13.27 -9.47
N SER A 36 10.20 14.05 -8.39
CA SER A 36 10.50 15.48 -8.48
C SER A 36 11.98 15.75 -8.66
N ARG A 37 12.83 14.76 -8.41
CA ARG A 37 14.28 14.92 -8.47
C ARG A 37 14.91 14.37 -9.73
N GLN A 38 14.49 13.19 -10.14
CA GLN A 38 15.14 12.49 -11.25
C GLN A 38 14.24 11.46 -11.88
N THR A 39 14.66 10.99 -13.06
CA THR A 39 14.03 9.88 -13.75
C THR A 39 14.88 8.64 -13.49
N PHE A 40 14.26 7.52 -13.19
CA PHE A 40 14.99 6.29 -12.93
C PHE A 40 15.33 5.58 -14.23
N PRO A 41 16.56 5.08 -14.39
CA PRO A 41 16.88 4.19 -15.50
C PRO A 41 16.02 2.93 -15.40
N GLU A 42 15.76 2.29 -16.54
CA GLU A 42 14.85 1.16 -16.60
C GLU A 42 15.22 0.03 -15.62
N HIS A 43 16.50 -0.32 -15.54
CA HIS A 43 16.90 -1.42 -14.67
C HIS A 43 16.73 -1.07 -13.17
N GLU A 44 16.95 0.18 -12.81
CA GLU A 44 16.73 0.61 -11.42
C GLU A 44 15.25 0.65 -11.10
N LEU A 45 14.42 1.06 -12.07
CA LEU A 45 12.98 1.06 -11.90
C LEU A 45 12.47 -0.36 -11.69
N GLN A 46 12.92 -1.32 -12.51
CA GLN A 46 12.49 -2.71 -12.38
C GLN A 46 12.95 -3.32 -11.04
N ALA A 47 14.16 -3.00 -10.61
CA ALA A 47 14.66 -3.47 -9.32
C ALA A 47 13.82 -2.92 -8.18
N HIS A 48 13.46 -1.64 -8.24
CA HIS A 48 12.62 -1.01 -7.23
C HIS A 48 11.24 -1.64 -7.18
N LEU A 49 10.61 -1.86 -8.34
CA LEU A 49 9.28 -2.44 -8.41
C LEU A 49 9.27 -3.88 -7.89
N SER A 50 10.31 -4.64 -8.20
CA SER A 50 10.44 -6.01 -7.70
C SER A 50 10.59 -6.04 -6.19
N SER A 51 11.38 -5.13 -5.64
CA SER A 51 11.57 -5.01 -4.19
C SER A 51 10.27 -4.63 -3.50
N THR A 52 9.54 -3.68 -4.07
CA THR A 52 8.26 -3.23 -3.53
C THR A 52 7.24 -4.34 -3.53
N ARG A 53 7.18 -5.09 -4.65
CA ARG A 53 6.27 -6.23 -4.75
C ARG A 53 6.59 -7.31 -3.70
N ALA A 54 7.88 -7.59 -3.52
CA ALA A 54 8.32 -8.57 -2.53
C ALA A 54 7.88 -8.17 -1.12
N LYS A 55 8.01 -6.89 -0.78
CA LYS A 55 7.56 -6.38 0.51
C LYS A 55 6.06 -6.51 0.70
N MET A 56 5.28 -6.21 -0.33
CA MET A 56 3.84 -6.37 -0.30
C MET A 56 3.47 -7.82 -0.02
N MET A 57 4.12 -8.75 -0.73
CA MET A 57 3.84 -10.17 -0.58
C MET A 57 4.25 -10.66 0.80
N GLU A 58 5.33 -10.12 1.36
CA GLU A 58 5.76 -10.47 2.70
C GLU A 58 4.69 -10.08 3.73
N ILE A 59 4.16 -8.87 3.62
CA ILE A 59 3.09 -8.41 4.52
C ILE A 59 1.85 -9.28 4.36
N LEU A 60 1.47 -9.57 3.12
CA LEU A 60 0.25 -10.31 2.83
C LEU A 60 0.36 -11.80 3.12
N SER A 61 1.57 -12.34 3.26
CA SER A 61 1.75 -13.75 3.56
C SER A 61 1.21 -14.11 4.95
N VAL A 62 1.03 -13.11 5.80
CA VAL A 62 0.52 -13.32 7.15
C VAL A 62 -0.95 -13.71 7.14
N ASN A 63 -1.72 -13.22 6.15
CA ASN A 63 -3.16 -13.48 6.14
C ASN A 63 -3.72 -13.55 4.73
N ARG A 64 -4.17 -14.75 4.34
CA ARG A 64 -4.69 -14.98 2.98
C ARG A 64 -5.98 -14.22 2.68
N VAL A 65 -6.80 -14.01 3.70
CA VAL A 65 -8.04 -13.28 3.51
C VAL A 65 -7.75 -11.84 3.10
N VAL A 66 -6.76 -11.24 3.75
CA VAL A 66 -6.35 -9.87 3.41
C VAL A 66 -5.83 -9.83 1.98
N LYS A 67 -5.00 -10.81 1.61
CA LYS A 67 -4.43 -10.84 0.26
C LYS A 67 -5.50 -10.76 -0.83
N SER A 68 -6.54 -11.59 -0.72
CA SER A 68 -7.57 -11.62 -1.74
C SER A 68 -8.37 -10.32 -1.79
N LYS A 69 -8.48 -9.62 -0.67
CA LYS A 69 -9.24 -8.36 -0.62
C LYS A 69 -8.50 -7.18 -1.21
N VAL A 70 -7.18 -7.17 -1.12
CA VAL A 70 -6.40 -5.98 -1.50
C VAL A 70 -5.47 -6.17 -2.69
N GLU A 71 -5.55 -7.32 -3.34
CA GLU A 71 -4.66 -7.62 -4.46
C GLU A 71 -4.71 -6.56 -5.55
N GLN A 72 -5.91 -6.10 -5.89
CA GLN A 72 -6.07 -5.07 -6.92
C GLN A 72 -5.49 -3.72 -6.49
N GLU A 73 -5.59 -3.40 -5.21
CA GLU A 73 -5.01 -2.17 -4.70
C GLU A 73 -3.49 -2.20 -4.79
N CYS A 74 -2.89 -3.35 -4.52
CA CYS A 74 -1.45 -3.52 -4.63
C CYS A 74 -0.99 -3.34 -6.08
N VAL A 75 -1.73 -3.94 -7.02
CA VAL A 75 -1.42 -3.81 -8.44
C VAL A 75 -1.52 -2.36 -8.88
N ARG A 76 -2.57 -1.66 -8.43
CA ARG A 76 -2.75 -0.25 -8.78
C ARG A 76 -1.61 0.61 -8.27
N VAL A 77 -1.19 0.40 -7.01
CA VAL A 77 -0.08 1.17 -6.45
C VAL A 77 1.21 0.91 -7.21
N LEU A 78 1.49 -0.35 -7.56
CA LEU A 78 2.67 -0.67 -8.36
C LEU A 78 2.63 0.02 -9.73
N SER A 79 1.47 0.04 -10.36
CA SER A 79 1.32 0.70 -11.66
C SER A 79 1.52 2.20 -11.55
N LEU A 80 0.98 2.82 -10.52
CA LEU A 80 1.16 4.26 -10.28
C LEU A 80 2.61 4.59 -9.97
N SER A 81 3.28 3.75 -9.19
CA SER A 81 4.70 3.93 -8.87
C SER A 81 5.53 3.88 -10.14
N ALA A 82 5.29 2.90 -10.99
CA ALA A 82 6.01 2.75 -12.24
C ALA A 82 5.81 3.97 -13.13
N ALA A 83 4.57 4.41 -13.30
CA ALA A 83 4.25 5.55 -14.15
C ALA A 83 4.88 6.83 -13.61
N CYS A 84 4.86 7.01 -12.30
CA CYS A 84 5.39 8.20 -11.65
C CYS A 84 6.92 8.28 -11.78
N LEU A 85 7.60 7.17 -11.57
CA LEU A 85 9.07 7.12 -11.59
C LEU A 85 9.65 7.09 -12.98
N LYS A 86 8.85 6.65 -13.96
CA LYS A 86 9.33 6.55 -15.33
C LYS A 86 9.61 7.90 -15.98
N GLY A 87 8.96 8.94 -15.50
CA GLY A 87 9.24 10.29 -16.02
C GLY A 87 8.74 10.54 -17.42
N ALA A 88 7.72 9.81 -17.86
CA ALA A 88 7.17 9.96 -19.20
C ALA A 88 6.37 11.25 -19.35
N ASP A 89 5.95 11.56 -20.57
CA ASP A 89 5.05 12.67 -20.83
C ASP A 89 3.79 12.48 -19.99
N GLY A 90 3.26 13.56 -19.46
CA GLY A 90 2.11 13.46 -18.59
C GLY A 90 2.48 13.19 -17.14
N LYS A 91 3.75 13.31 -16.77
CA LYS A 91 4.22 13.08 -15.42
C LYS A 91 3.46 13.91 -14.38
N THR A 92 3.14 15.16 -14.71
CA THR A 92 2.40 16.02 -13.78
C THR A 92 1.03 15.46 -13.47
N ALA A 93 0.31 14.98 -14.49
CA ALA A 93 -0.99 14.38 -14.32
C ALA A 93 -0.90 13.09 -13.48
N THR A 94 0.15 12.30 -13.74
CA THR A 94 0.40 11.08 -12.97
C THR A 94 0.67 11.41 -11.51
N MET A 95 1.47 12.45 -11.25
CA MET A 95 1.76 12.88 -9.89
C MET A 95 0.50 13.32 -9.15
N GLU A 96 -0.43 14.00 -9.84
CA GLU A 96 -1.68 14.38 -9.23
C GLU A 96 -2.53 13.16 -8.87
N THR A 97 -2.54 12.15 -9.73
CA THR A 97 -3.23 10.89 -9.46
C THR A 97 -2.60 10.19 -8.25
N VAL A 98 -1.28 10.17 -8.18
CA VAL A 98 -0.57 9.57 -7.06
C VAL A 98 -0.88 10.29 -5.75
N LYS A 99 -0.93 11.63 -5.78
CA LYS A 99 -1.29 12.41 -4.60
C LYS A 99 -2.69 12.08 -4.11
N ALA A 100 -3.64 11.94 -5.04
CA ALA A 100 -5.01 11.61 -4.70
C ALA A 100 -5.10 10.21 -4.09
N GLU A 101 -4.40 9.25 -4.68
CA GLU A 101 -4.39 7.88 -4.16
C GLU A 101 -3.72 7.82 -2.79
N ARG A 102 -2.64 8.58 -2.60
CA ARG A 102 -1.97 8.66 -1.30
C ARG A 102 -2.91 9.18 -0.22
N ALA A 103 -3.71 10.20 -0.54
CA ALA A 103 -4.67 10.74 0.40
C ALA A 103 -5.72 9.70 0.80
N VAL A 104 -6.20 8.92 -0.18
CA VAL A 104 -7.16 7.85 0.08
C VAL A 104 -6.53 6.80 1.02
N LEU A 105 -5.28 6.40 0.74
CA LEU A 105 -4.60 5.41 1.56
C LEU A 105 -4.38 5.92 2.99
N LYS A 106 -4.02 7.18 3.15
CA LYS A 106 -3.82 7.77 4.48
C LYS A 106 -5.13 7.79 5.27
N ASN A 107 -6.24 8.11 4.61
CA ASN A 107 -7.54 8.09 5.26
C ASN A 107 -7.91 6.67 5.70
N LYS A 108 -7.63 5.67 4.86
CA LYS A 108 -7.87 4.26 5.21
C LYS A 108 -7.00 3.84 6.38
N THR A 109 -5.75 4.30 6.41
CA THR A 109 -4.84 4.01 7.52
C THR A 109 -5.38 4.55 8.83
N MET A 110 -5.89 5.79 8.83
CA MET A 110 -6.46 6.38 10.02
C MET A 110 -7.71 5.62 10.48
N ALA A 111 -8.58 5.26 9.56
CA ALA A 111 -9.79 4.52 9.88
C ALA A 111 -9.46 3.15 10.48
N LEU A 112 -8.46 2.46 9.93
CA LEU A 112 -8.03 1.16 10.43
C LEU A 112 -7.38 1.28 11.80
N SER A 113 -6.61 2.34 12.01
CA SER A 113 -5.98 2.58 13.31
C SER A 113 -7.05 2.80 14.39
N ASP A 114 -8.09 3.57 14.07
CA ASP A 114 -9.19 3.82 14.99
C ASP A 114 -9.96 2.53 15.28
N LEU A 115 -10.22 1.74 14.25
CA LEU A 115 -10.92 0.48 14.39
C LEU A 115 -10.12 -0.51 15.26
N LEU A 116 -8.81 -0.55 15.05
CA LEU A 116 -7.93 -1.42 15.82
C LEU A 116 -7.94 -1.04 17.30
N ALA A 117 -7.96 0.26 17.59
CA ALA A 117 -8.05 0.75 18.96
C ALA A 117 -9.35 0.29 19.61
N VAL A 118 -10.46 0.32 18.88
CA VAL A 118 -11.76 -0.16 19.37
C VAL A 118 -11.69 -1.65 19.69
N PHE A 119 -11.13 -2.46 18.79
CA PHE A 119 -11.01 -3.89 19.00
C PHE A 119 -10.16 -4.22 20.22
N ARG A 120 -9.06 -3.49 20.42
CA ARG A 120 -8.15 -3.73 21.53
C ARG A 120 -8.70 -3.27 22.87
N ALA A 121 -9.62 -2.31 22.86
CA ALA A 121 -10.25 -1.81 24.06
C ALA A 121 -11.37 -2.73 24.55
N ALA A 122 -11.87 -3.58 23.70
CA ALA A 122 -13.02 -4.46 24.02
C ALA A 122 -12.65 -5.70 24.87
#